data_3bddbc37b59192cee5472bef108c0855
#
_entry.id   3bddbc37b59192cee5472bef108c0855
#
_cell.length_a   1.000
_cell.length_b   1.000
_cell.length_c   1.000
_cell.angle_alpha   90.00
_cell.angle_beta   90.00
_cell.angle_gamma   90.00
#
_symmetry.space_group_name_H-M   'P 1'
#
loop_
_entity.id
_entity.type
_entity.pdbx_description
1 polymer ?
#
loop_
_entity_poly.entity_id
_entity_poly.type
_entity_poly.pdbx_seq_one_letter_code
_entity_poly.pdbx_strand_id
1 'polypeptide(L)'
;MKTALTYEKFVHDNYEYLKTFCDKHVYVAYAGGKDASVILHFFTRAKEEFGFEFETHAAMYPPHVYTKDDVDRLDSYWKTRGIQIIWHPINKNESAFDIAEQQGTNPCEVCHLTKRQYFLEYLDRTVTDWNSVAIILGWSLWDIVSYTLEYLLGSVYTETEALYQGKSIKDRFFRTSQRFYPVLNMKEGYTLYKPLIRYNDQDIVKVIRENEIPILTTDCKYKDFRPKRLFADCYLRQDLYFDYDKVMKFAQEALNLEKPSSYTVLDKKDFISSIL
;
A
#
# COMPACT_ATOMS: atom_id res chain seq x y z
N MET A 1 7.60 12.70 21.87
CA MET A 1 8.10 11.33 22.18
C MET A 1 7.75 10.42 21.02
N LYS A 2 8.69 9.59 20.53
CA LYS A 2 8.40 8.52 19.57
C LYS A 2 7.49 7.50 20.30
N THR A 3 6.21 7.44 19.96
CA THR A 3 5.29 6.46 20.57
C THR A 3 5.39 5.17 19.78
N ALA A 4 5.80 4.09 20.43
CA ALA A 4 5.95 2.79 19.76
C ALA A 4 4.61 2.33 19.15
N LEU A 5 4.66 1.71 17.97
CA LEU A 5 3.52 1.05 17.37
C LEU A 5 3.24 -0.25 18.16
N THR A 6 2.20 -0.21 18.97
CA THR A 6 1.66 -1.37 19.69
C THR A 6 0.25 -1.67 19.19
N TYR A 7 -0.31 -2.81 19.54
CA TYR A 7 -1.70 -3.13 19.22
C TYR A 7 -2.68 -2.10 19.79
N GLU A 8 -2.51 -1.69 21.03
CA GLU A 8 -3.37 -0.72 21.71
C GLU A 8 -3.33 0.64 21.01
N LYS A 9 -2.14 1.09 20.59
CA LYS A 9 -2.01 2.32 19.81
C LYS A 9 -2.63 2.17 18.43
N PHE A 10 -2.43 1.03 17.77
CA PHE A 10 -3.07 0.74 16.49
C PHE A 10 -4.59 0.81 16.60
N VAL A 11 -5.18 0.17 17.62
CA VAL A 11 -6.63 0.23 17.87
C VAL A 11 -7.07 1.65 18.18
N HIS A 12 -6.38 2.37 19.05
CA HIS A 12 -6.72 3.76 19.38
C HIS A 12 -6.77 4.65 18.13
N ASP A 13 -5.75 4.57 17.26
CA ASP A 13 -5.63 5.43 16.09
C ASP A 13 -6.61 5.03 14.96
N ASN A 14 -7.12 3.80 14.98
CA ASN A 14 -7.97 3.23 13.95
C ASN A 14 -9.39 2.85 14.42
N TYR A 15 -9.74 3.16 15.67
CA TYR A 15 -10.96 2.72 16.34
C TYR A 15 -12.24 3.00 15.54
N GLU A 16 -12.38 4.23 15.04
CA GLU A 16 -13.57 4.67 14.32
C GLU A 16 -13.84 3.86 13.03
N TYR A 17 -12.79 3.29 12.46
CA TYR A 17 -12.91 2.46 11.26
C TYR A 17 -13.07 0.99 11.59
N LEU A 18 -12.30 0.47 12.55
CA LEU A 18 -12.37 -0.93 12.96
C LEU A 18 -13.79 -1.33 13.37
N LYS A 19 -14.48 -0.46 14.09
CA LYS A 19 -15.87 -0.72 14.52
C LYS A 19 -16.88 -0.79 13.37
N THR A 20 -16.53 -0.30 12.16
CA THR A 20 -17.42 -0.36 10.99
C THR A 20 -17.23 -1.64 10.17
N PHE A 21 -16.24 -2.46 10.51
CA PHE A 21 -15.90 -3.64 9.71
C PHE A 21 -16.83 -4.82 9.95
N CYS A 22 -17.57 -4.85 11.06
CA CYS A 22 -18.56 -5.91 11.34
C CYS A 22 -19.64 -6.03 10.24
N ASP A 23 -19.94 -4.93 9.53
CA ASP A 23 -20.92 -4.86 8.46
C ASP A 23 -20.27 -4.84 7.06
N LYS A 24 -18.96 -5.15 6.97
CA LYS A 24 -18.21 -5.06 5.73
C LYS A 24 -17.58 -6.41 5.31
N HIS A 25 -17.50 -6.61 4.00
CA HIS A 25 -16.57 -7.58 3.41
C HIS A 25 -15.18 -6.95 3.34
N VAL A 26 -14.29 -7.38 4.22
CA VAL A 26 -12.96 -6.78 4.38
C VAL A 26 -11.94 -7.58 3.57
N TYR A 27 -11.33 -6.93 2.57
CA TYR A 27 -10.29 -7.52 1.70
C TYR A 27 -8.93 -6.91 2.03
N VAL A 28 -7.99 -7.72 2.48
CA VAL A 28 -6.61 -7.28 2.74
C VAL A 28 -5.75 -7.58 1.52
N ALA A 29 -5.22 -6.54 0.88
CA ALA A 29 -4.25 -6.67 -0.19
C ALA A 29 -2.88 -7.03 0.40
N TYR A 30 -2.50 -8.31 0.26
CA TYR A 30 -1.27 -8.86 0.80
C TYR A 30 -0.22 -9.04 -0.29
N ALA A 31 1.00 -8.62 -0.02
CA ALA A 31 2.13 -8.78 -0.94
C ALA A 31 3.34 -9.47 -0.28
N GLY A 32 3.16 -10.09 0.88
CA GLY A 32 4.25 -10.71 1.63
C GLY A 32 5.24 -9.72 2.26
N GLY A 33 5.00 -8.42 2.11
CA GLY A 33 5.86 -7.37 2.67
C GLY A 33 5.51 -7.01 4.12
N LYS A 34 6.42 -6.29 4.79
CA LYS A 34 6.31 -5.91 6.22
C LYS A 34 5.02 -5.18 6.57
N ASP A 35 4.57 -4.23 5.71
CA ASP A 35 3.42 -3.38 6.03
C ASP A 35 2.12 -4.21 6.08
N ALA A 36 1.86 -5.04 5.07
CA ALA A 36 0.70 -5.93 5.03
C ALA A 36 0.79 -7.02 6.13
N SER A 37 1.99 -7.52 6.44
CA SER A 37 2.18 -8.52 7.50
C SER A 37 1.86 -7.96 8.90
N VAL A 38 2.21 -6.69 9.18
CA VAL A 38 1.81 -6.02 10.45
C VAL A 38 0.30 -5.81 10.50
N ILE A 39 -0.34 -5.47 9.38
CA ILE A 39 -1.82 -5.37 9.32
C ILE A 39 -2.44 -6.73 9.68
N LEU A 40 -2.01 -7.82 9.06
CA LEU A 40 -2.53 -9.16 9.37
C LEU A 40 -2.30 -9.51 10.85
N HIS A 41 -1.11 -9.22 11.38
CA HIS A 41 -0.79 -9.48 12.79
C HIS A 41 -1.75 -8.75 13.75
N PHE A 42 -2.06 -7.50 13.50
CA PHE A 42 -3.03 -6.78 14.34
C PHE A 42 -4.48 -7.22 14.08
N PHE A 43 -4.80 -7.57 12.85
CA PHE A 43 -6.14 -8.03 12.48
C PHE A 43 -6.48 -9.40 13.07
N THR A 44 -5.50 -10.27 13.39
CA THR A 44 -5.78 -11.53 14.12
C THR A 44 -6.49 -11.29 15.44
N ARG A 45 -6.12 -10.22 16.17
CA ARG A 45 -6.74 -9.83 17.43
C ARG A 45 -7.96 -8.93 17.22
N ALA A 46 -7.84 -7.95 16.30
CA ALA A 46 -8.89 -6.96 16.07
C ALA A 46 -10.19 -7.60 15.55
N LYS A 47 -10.12 -8.65 14.73
CA LYS A 47 -11.32 -9.34 14.24
C LYS A 47 -12.18 -9.93 15.38
N GLU A 48 -11.56 -10.46 16.40
CA GLU A 48 -12.25 -10.99 17.59
C GLU A 48 -12.82 -9.85 18.46
N GLU A 49 -12.03 -8.77 18.64
CA GLU A 49 -12.42 -7.63 19.47
C GLU A 49 -13.56 -6.81 18.85
N PHE A 50 -13.58 -6.66 17.52
CA PHE A 50 -14.55 -5.84 16.80
C PHE A 50 -15.61 -6.65 16.04
N GLY A 51 -15.53 -7.98 16.06
CA GLY A 51 -16.54 -8.85 15.46
C GLY A 51 -16.60 -8.81 13.94
N PHE A 52 -15.46 -8.73 13.24
CA PHE A 52 -15.40 -8.76 11.79
C PHE A 52 -14.59 -9.94 11.26
N GLU A 53 -14.83 -10.32 10.01
CA GLU A 53 -13.99 -11.26 9.27
C GLU A 53 -13.31 -10.56 8.10
N PHE A 54 -12.22 -11.14 7.62
CA PHE A 54 -11.50 -10.59 6.46
C PHE A 54 -10.91 -11.70 5.60
N GLU A 55 -10.77 -11.40 4.32
CA GLU A 55 -10.06 -12.24 3.36
C GLU A 55 -8.71 -11.62 3.02
N THR A 56 -7.69 -12.47 2.87
CA THR A 56 -6.33 -12.04 2.54
C THR A 56 -5.98 -12.49 1.13
N HIS A 57 -5.76 -11.54 0.22
CA HIS A 57 -5.50 -11.81 -1.19
C HIS A 57 -4.10 -11.39 -1.59
N ALA A 58 -3.34 -12.31 -2.20
CA ALA A 58 -1.98 -12.09 -2.65
C ALA A 58 -1.85 -12.32 -4.16
N ALA A 59 -1.65 -11.25 -4.92
CA ALA A 59 -1.32 -11.34 -6.34
C ALA A 59 0.17 -11.70 -6.51
N MET A 60 0.45 -12.94 -6.94
CA MET A 60 1.80 -13.48 -7.14
C MET A 60 2.40 -12.96 -8.46
N TYR A 61 2.83 -11.70 -8.45
CA TYR A 61 3.47 -11.05 -9.59
C TYR A 61 4.44 -9.97 -9.10
N PRO A 62 5.66 -9.83 -9.63
CA PRO A 62 6.25 -10.68 -10.66
C PRO A 62 6.59 -12.08 -10.13
N PRO A 63 6.52 -13.13 -10.97
CA PRO A 63 6.74 -14.54 -10.53
C PRO A 63 8.07 -14.77 -9.81
N HIS A 64 9.15 -14.11 -10.23
CA HIS A 64 10.49 -14.30 -9.62
C HIS A 64 10.58 -13.90 -8.14
N VAL A 65 9.61 -13.17 -7.60
CA VAL A 65 9.59 -12.75 -6.17
C VAL A 65 8.96 -13.81 -5.28
N TYR A 66 8.05 -14.62 -5.81
CA TYR A 66 7.26 -15.57 -5.03
C TYR A 66 7.81 -16.99 -5.18
N THR A 67 8.96 -17.25 -4.54
CA THR A 67 9.51 -18.61 -4.51
C THR A 67 8.60 -19.55 -3.73
N LYS A 68 8.64 -20.84 -4.07
CA LYS A 68 7.83 -21.85 -3.37
C LYS A 68 8.11 -21.84 -1.86
N ASP A 69 9.37 -21.76 -1.47
CA ASP A 69 9.77 -21.77 -0.06
C ASP A 69 9.24 -20.56 0.71
N ASP A 70 9.27 -19.36 0.11
CA ASP A 70 8.70 -18.14 0.70
C ASP A 70 7.19 -18.25 0.85
N VAL A 71 6.49 -18.75 -0.19
CA VAL A 71 5.03 -18.96 -0.16
C VAL A 71 4.64 -19.96 0.90
N ASP A 72 5.27 -21.15 0.92
CA ASP A 72 4.98 -22.20 1.89
C ASP A 72 5.24 -21.73 3.34
N ARG A 73 6.31 -20.97 3.56
CA ARG A 73 6.67 -20.41 4.88
C ARG A 73 5.64 -19.37 5.36
N LEU A 74 5.23 -18.46 4.50
CA LEU A 74 4.23 -17.44 4.81
C LEU A 74 2.86 -18.08 5.05
N ASP A 75 2.44 -19.00 4.18
CA ASP A 75 1.16 -19.70 4.30
C ASP A 75 1.08 -20.49 5.59
N SER A 76 2.12 -21.28 5.91
CA SER A 76 2.19 -22.03 7.16
C SER A 76 2.11 -21.14 8.39
N TYR A 77 2.84 -20.02 8.41
CA TYR A 77 2.82 -19.07 9.54
C TYR A 77 1.44 -18.47 9.76
N TRP A 78 0.78 -18.00 8.71
CA TRP A 78 -0.52 -17.35 8.83
C TRP A 78 -1.64 -18.35 9.11
N LYS A 79 -1.56 -19.55 8.55
CA LYS A 79 -2.51 -20.64 8.82
C LYS A 79 -2.56 -21.04 10.29
N THR A 80 -1.41 -21.07 10.99
CA THR A 80 -1.38 -21.33 12.45
C THR A 80 -2.05 -20.24 13.28
N ARG A 81 -2.32 -19.07 12.69
CA ARG A 81 -3.01 -17.92 13.29
C ARG A 81 -4.43 -17.73 12.77
N GLY A 82 -4.99 -18.74 12.13
CA GLY A 82 -6.35 -18.72 11.59
C GLY A 82 -6.54 -17.80 10.39
N ILE A 83 -5.45 -17.45 9.68
CA ILE A 83 -5.52 -16.65 8.45
C ILE A 83 -5.15 -17.55 7.26
N GLN A 84 -6.05 -17.63 6.30
CA GLN A 84 -5.79 -18.24 5.01
C GLN A 84 -5.41 -17.15 4.00
N ILE A 85 -4.27 -17.32 3.32
CA ILE A 85 -3.89 -16.47 2.20
C ILE A 85 -4.43 -17.08 0.91
N ILE A 86 -5.20 -16.29 0.17
CA ILE A 86 -5.68 -16.67 -1.16
C ILE A 86 -4.64 -16.18 -2.18
N TRP A 87 -3.82 -17.12 -2.64
CA TRP A 87 -2.76 -16.85 -3.59
C TRP A 87 -3.30 -16.84 -5.03
N HIS A 88 -3.06 -15.75 -5.75
CA HIS A 88 -3.47 -15.56 -7.13
C HIS A 88 -2.24 -15.55 -8.04
N PRO A 89 -1.89 -16.68 -8.67
CA PRO A 89 -0.78 -16.72 -9.62
C PRO A 89 -1.14 -15.91 -10.88
N ILE A 90 -0.31 -14.94 -11.21
CA ILE A 90 -0.45 -14.14 -12.44
C ILE A 90 0.62 -14.61 -13.43
N ASN A 91 0.20 -15.45 -14.37
CA ASN A 91 1.06 -16.05 -15.39
C ASN A 91 1.26 -15.07 -16.57
N LYS A 92 1.79 -13.88 -16.29
CA LYS A 92 2.20 -12.93 -17.34
C LYS A 92 3.72 -12.93 -17.48
N ASN A 93 4.18 -12.85 -18.72
CA ASN A 93 5.60 -12.71 -19.02
C ASN A 93 6.15 -11.39 -18.43
N GLU A 94 7.34 -11.43 -17.87
CA GLU A 94 8.05 -10.28 -17.32
C GLU A 94 8.75 -9.42 -18.38
N SER A 95 8.71 -9.80 -19.68
CA SER A 95 9.34 -9.04 -20.76
C SER A 95 8.88 -7.57 -20.83
N ALA A 96 7.66 -7.27 -20.38
CA ALA A 96 7.18 -5.90 -20.28
C ALA A 96 7.98 -5.05 -19.28
N PHE A 97 8.61 -5.66 -18.27
CA PHE A 97 9.51 -4.97 -17.34
C PHE A 97 10.84 -4.64 -18.00
N ASP A 98 11.40 -5.61 -18.73
CA ASP A 98 12.67 -5.42 -19.44
C ASP A 98 12.51 -4.34 -20.52
N ILE A 99 11.38 -4.32 -21.23
CA ILE A 99 11.03 -3.26 -22.20
C ILE A 99 10.91 -1.90 -21.49
N ALA A 100 10.22 -1.84 -20.35
CA ALA A 100 10.07 -0.61 -19.59
C ALA A 100 11.44 -0.07 -19.12
N GLU A 101 12.31 -0.93 -18.61
CA GLU A 101 13.67 -0.57 -18.21
C GLU A 101 14.50 -0.05 -19.38
N GLN A 102 14.49 -0.74 -20.54
CA GLN A 102 15.19 -0.32 -21.75
C GLN A 102 14.72 1.03 -22.28
N GLN A 103 13.43 1.35 -22.09
CA GLN A 103 12.82 2.62 -22.49
C GLN A 103 13.00 3.72 -21.44
N GLY A 104 13.72 3.47 -20.34
CA GLY A 104 13.86 4.41 -19.22
C GLY A 104 12.56 4.68 -18.46
N THR A 105 11.57 3.78 -18.57
CA THR A 105 10.32 3.85 -17.84
C THR A 105 10.35 2.93 -16.59
N ASN A 106 9.38 3.09 -15.68
CA ASN A 106 9.43 2.39 -14.39
C ASN A 106 8.77 1.01 -14.44
N PRO A 107 9.54 -0.11 -14.37
CA PRO A 107 8.99 -1.46 -14.33
C PRO A 107 8.00 -1.70 -13.18
N CYS A 108 8.15 -1.00 -12.05
CA CYS A 108 7.22 -1.13 -10.92
C CYS A 108 5.80 -0.65 -11.27
N GLU A 109 5.62 0.29 -12.21
CA GLU A 109 4.27 0.67 -12.65
C GLU A 109 3.61 -0.43 -13.47
N VAL A 110 4.34 -1.13 -14.32
CA VAL A 110 3.85 -2.31 -15.04
C VAL A 110 3.36 -3.37 -14.05
N CYS A 111 4.16 -3.63 -13.00
CA CYS A 111 3.80 -4.54 -11.92
C CYS A 111 2.53 -4.11 -11.19
N HIS A 112 2.46 -2.85 -10.78
CA HIS A 112 1.31 -2.32 -10.06
C HIS A 112 0.04 -2.32 -10.90
N LEU A 113 0.14 -1.93 -12.17
CA LEU A 113 -1.00 -1.95 -13.09
C LEU A 113 -1.54 -3.38 -13.28
N THR A 114 -0.65 -4.34 -13.52
CA THR A 114 -1.03 -5.75 -13.68
C THR A 114 -1.74 -6.30 -12.44
N LYS A 115 -1.21 -6.04 -11.23
CA LYS A 115 -1.84 -6.47 -9.98
C LYS A 115 -3.21 -5.83 -9.76
N ARG A 116 -3.32 -4.54 -10.05
CA ARG A 116 -4.58 -3.78 -9.88
C ARG A 116 -5.67 -4.26 -10.83
N GLN A 117 -5.33 -4.45 -12.08
CA GLN A 117 -6.27 -4.98 -13.09
C GLN A 117 -6.76 -6.37 -12.67
N TYR A 118 -5.84 -7.25 -12.26
CA TYR A 118 -6.21 -8.58 -11.79
C TYR A 118 -7.14 -8.53 -10.57
N PHE A 119 -6.82 -7.69 -9.59
CA PHE A 119 -7.62 -7.54 -8.38
C PHE A 119 -9.00 -6.94 -8.67
N LEU A 120 -9.08 -5.94 -9.57
CA LEU A 120 -10.35 -5.39 -10.00
C LEU A 120 -11.22 -6.45 -10.70
N GLU A 121 -10.66 -7.21 -11.62
CA GLU A 121 -11.36 -8.30 -12.31
C GLU A 121 -11.85 -9.39 -11.33
N TYR A 122 -11.06 -9.67 -10.30
CA TYR A 122 -11.47 -10.58 -9.23
C TYR A 122 -12.66 -10.04 -8.45
N LEU A 123 -12.57 -8.79 -7.97
CA LEU A 123 -13.64 -8.15 -7.21
C LEU A 123 -14.93 -7.99 -8.04
N ASP A 124 -14.83 -7.62 -9.31
CA ASP A 124 -16.01 -7.48 -10.19
C ASP A 124 -16.77 -8.80 -10.40
N ARG A 125 -16.09 -9.95 -10.26
CA ARG A 125 -16.72 -11.27 -10.36
C ARG A 125 -17.29 -11.78 -9.03
N THR A 126 -16.76 -11.34 -7.90
CA THR A 126 -17.09 -11.87 -6.59
C THR A 126 -17.96 -10.95 -5.75
N VAL A 127 -17.84 -9.65 -5.96
CA VAL A 127 -18.58 -8.63 -5.20
C VAL A 127 -19.91 -8.31 -5.89
N THR A 128 -21.01 -8.51 -5.17
CA THR A 128 -22.36 -8.14 -5.64
C THR A 128 -22.81 -6.78 -5.11
N ASP A 129 -22.38 -6.42 -3.90
CA ASP A 129 -22.67 -5.13 -3.26
C ASP A 129 -21.38 -4.40 -2.86
N TRP A 130 -21.03 -3.40 -3.64
CA TRP A 130 -19.83 -2.59 -3.39
C TRP A 130 -19.93 -1.70 -2.14
N ASN A 131 -21.16 -1.38 -1.66
CA ASN A 131 -21.32 -0.60 -0.42
C ASN A 131 -20.81 -1.34 0.81
N SER A 132 -20.79 -2.66 0.77
CA SER A 132 -20.30 -3.50 1.86
C SER A 132 -18.79 -3.79 1.80
N VAL A 133 -18.05 -3.25 0.82
CA VAL A 133 -16.63 -3.58 0.62
C VAL A 133 -15.71 -2.61 1.35
N ALA A 134 -14.70 -3.17 2.05
CA ALA A 134 -13.53 -2.43 2.54
C ALA A 134 -12.24 -3.07 2.01
N ILE A 135 -11.43 -2.28 1.32
CA ILE A 135 -10.13 -2.72 0.77
C ILE A 135 -9.02 -2.14 1.64
N ILE A 136 -8.22 -3.02 2.24
CA ILE A 136 -7.14 -2.67 3.17
C ILE A 136 -5.81 -2.69 2.44
N LEU A 137 -5.07 -1.59 2.54
CA LEU A 137 -3.82 -1.37 1.81
C LEU A 137 -2.65 -1.11 2.78
N GLY A 138 -1.54 -1.79 2.58
CA GLY A 138 -0.32 -1.67 3.36
C GLY A 138 0.57 -0.52 2.88
N TRP A 139 0.29 0.71 3.32
CA TRP A 139 1.12 1.90 3.12
C TRP A 139 1.60 2.45 4.45
N SER A 140 2.81 3.00 4.49
CA SER A 140 3.41 3.65 5.65
C SER A 140 3.66 5.14 5.41
N LEU A 141 4.03 5.86 6.46
CA LEU A 141 4.37 7.28 6.36
C LEU A 141 5.57 7.53 5.42
N TRP A 142 6.51 6.59 5.35
CA TRP A 142 7.64 6.71 4.42
C TRP A 142 7.22 6.67 2.95
N ASP A 143 6.12 5.99 2.62
CA ASP A 143 5.61 6.01 1.25
C ASP A 143 5.18 7.42 0.84
N ILE A 144 4.38 8.10 1.66
CA ILE A 144 3.91 9.44 1.33
C ILE A 144 5.01 10.50 1.37
N VAL A 145 5.96 10.38 2.30
CA VAL A 145 7.14 11.27 2.33
C VAL A 145 7.97 11.08 1.07
N SER A 146 8.19 9.84 0.63
CA SER A 146 8.94 9.57 -0.60
C SER A 146 8.26 10.12 -1.86
N TYR A 147 6.94 10.03 -1.96
CA TYR A 147 6.20 10.68 -3.06
C TYR A 147 6.24 12.20 -3.00
N THR A 148 6.24 12.77 -1.80
CA THR A 148 6.44 14.22 -1.59
C THR A 148 7.81 14.67 -2.12
N LEU A 149 8.86 13.95 -1.75
CA LEU A 149 10.22 14.24 -2.23
C LEU A 149 10.37 14.04 -3.74
N GLU A 150 9.81 12.96 -4.29
CA GLU A 150 9.80 12.72 -5.73
C GLU A 150 9.14 13.90 -6.48
N TYR A 151 8.00 14.38 -5.98
CA TYR A 151 7.32 15.54 -6.57
C TYR A 151 8.14 16.83 -6.46
N LEU A 152 8.69 17.12 -5.28
CA LEU A 152 9.52 18.31 -5.07
C LEU A 152 10.75 18.32 -5.97
N LEU A 153 11.48 17.21 -6.01
CA LEU A 153 12.69 17.11 -6.83
C LEU A 153 12.37 17.16 -8.32
N GLY A 154 11.27 16.55 -8.75
CA GLY A 154 10.89 16.49 -10.14
C GLY A 154 10.15 17.72 -10.66
N SER A 155 9.52 18.54 -9.81
CA SER A 155 8.72 19.70 -10.26
C SER A 155 9.28 21.04 -9.84
N VAL A 156 9.99 21.10 -8.71
CA VAL A 156 10.45 22.38 -8.14
C VAL A 156 11.93 22.62 -8.44
N TYR A 157 12.73 21.58 -8.49
CA TYR A 157 14.19 21.66 -8.61
C TYR A 157 14.73 21.23 -9.99
N THR A 158 13.87 21.06 -10.99
CA THR A 158 14.30 20.76 -12.38
C THR A 158 14.05 21.97 -13.27
N GLU A 159 14.94 22.21 -14.24
CA GLU A 159 14.82 23.31 -15.21
C GLU A 159 13.73 23.04 -16.27
N THR A 160 13.43 21.78 -16.50
CA THR A 160 12.39 21.34 -17.45
C THR A 160 11.33 20.52 -16.73
N GLU A 161 10.11 20.49 -17.26
CA GLU A 161 9.06 19.64 -16.70
C GLU A 161 9.53 18.18 -16.74
N ALA A 162 9.68 17.60 -15.55
CA ALA A 162 10.05 16.21 -15.44
C ALA A 162 8.89 15.32 -15.86
N LEU A 163 9.16 14.42 -16.79
CA LEU A 163 8.21 13.41 -17.23
C LEU A 163 8.51 12.07 -16.56
N TYR A 164 7.46 11.41 -16.13
CA TYR A 164 7.52 10.06 -15.62
C TYR A 164 6.61 9.17 -16.46
N GLN A 165 7.20 8.30 -17.26
CA GLN A 165 6.47 7.47 -18.22
C GLN A 165 5.55 8.26 -19.16
N GLY A 166 6.04 9.38 -19.70
CA GLY A 166 5.26 10.25 -20.60
C GLY A 166 4.16 11.06 -19.91
N LYS A 167 4.09 11.03 -18.56
CA LYS A 167 3.17 11.84 -17.77
C LYS A 167 3.94 12.93 -17.01
N SER A 168 3.30 14.07 -16.81
CA SER A 168 3.90 15.12 -15.99
C SER A 168 4.07 14.65 -14.55
N ILE A 169 5.05 15.21 -13.85
CA ILE A 169 5.25 14.94 -12.43
C ILE A 169 4.02 15.36 -11.59
N LYS A 170 3.25 16.35 -12.05
CA LYS A 170 1.99 16.75 -11.45
C LYS A 170 0.92 15.68 -11.54
N ASP A 171 0.75 15.06 -12.72
CA ASP A 171 -0.19 13.94 -12.90
C ASP A 171 0.21 12.75 -12.03
N ARG A 172 1.51 12.49 -11.92
CA ARG A 172 2.01 11.45 -11.03
C ARG A 172 1.72 11.78 -9.58
N PHE A 173 1.94 13.02 -9.14
CA PHE A 173 1.63 13.43 -7.77
C PHE A 173 0.13 13.33 -7.50
N PHE A 174 -0.74 13.77 -8.40
CA PHE A 174 -2.18 13.58 -8.29
C PHE A 174 -2.53 12.10 -8.05
N ARG A 175 -1.99 11.18 -8.84
CA ARG A 175 -2.24 9.74 -8.70
C ARG A 175 -1.72 9.16 -7.39
N THR A 176 -0.61 9.64 -6.86
CA THR A 176 0.01 9.11 -5.65
C THR A 176 -0.51 9.77 -4.38
N SER A 177 -0.94 11.02 -4.46
CA SER A 177 -1.34 11.82 -3.30
C SER A 177 -2.63 11.37 -2.62
N GLN A 178 -3.49 10.58 -3.29
CA GLN A 178 -4.62 9.93 -2.63
C GLN A 178 -4.18 9.04 -1.44
N ARG A 179 -2.92 8.61 -1.45
CA ARG A 179 -2.34 7.78 -0.38
C ARG A 179 -2.15 8.53 0.92
N PHE A 180 -2.12 9.86 0.91
CA PHE A 180 -2.04 10.69 2.11
C PHE A 180 -3.26 10.50 3.03
N TYR A 181 -4.39 10.13 2.48
CA TYR A 181 -5.64 9.98 3.24
C TYR A 181 -5.77 8.56 3.79
N PRO A 182 -5.89 8.38 5.13
CA PRO A 182 -6.06 7.07 5.74
C PRO A 182 -7.27 6.32 5.20
N VAL A 183 -8.33 7.06 4.88
CA VAL A 183 -9.59 6.51 4.38
C VAL A 183 -10.09 7.31 3.20
N LEU A 184 -10.62 6.61 2.22
CA LEU A 184 -11.42 7.17 1.13
C LEU A 184 -12.71 6.35 1.00
N ASN A 185 -13.85 7.01 1.22
CA ASN A 185 -15.17 6.43 0.97
C ASN A 185 -15.55 6.77 -0.46
N MET A 186 -15.56 5.76 -1.32
CA MET A 186 -15.71 5.93 -2.75
C MET A 186 -17.18 6.09 -3.17
N LYS A 187 -17.43 6.74 -4.29
CA LYS A 187 -18.76 7.03 -4.87
C LYS A 187 -19.68 5.80 -4.93
N GLU A 188 -19.14 4.63 -5.24
CA GLU A 188 -19.89 3.38 -5.32
C GLU A 188 -20.06 2.68 -3.96
N GLY A 189 -19.65 3.33 -2.86
CA GLY A 189 -19.86 2.90 -1.49
C GLY A 189 -18.73 2.09 -0.88
N TYR A 190 -17.79 1.57 -1.67
CA TYR A 190 -16.64 0.87 -1.09
C TYR A 190 -15.67 1.83 -0.40
N THR A 191 -14.94 1.28 0.56
CA THR A 191 -13.96 2.03 1.36
C THR A 191 -12.55 1.55 1.06
N LEU A 192 -11.63 2.48 0.83
CA LEU A 192 -10.19 2.22 0.82
C LEU A 192 -9.61 2.63 2.16
N TYR A 193 -8.87 1.74 2.80
CA TYR A 193 -8.36 1.98 4.12
C TYR A 193 -6.87 1.65 4.24
N LYS A 194 -6.10 2.55 4.84
CA LYS A 194 -4.65 2.47 4.98
C LYS A 194 -4.25 2.63 6.46
N PRO A 195 -4.38 1.57 7.26
CA PRO A 195 -4.27 1.65 8.72
C PRO A 195 -2.87 2.04 9.21
N LEU A 196 -1.83 1.84 8.41
CA LEU A 196 -0.45 2.12 8.80
C LEU A 196 0.13 3.42 8.23
N ILE A 197 -0.67 4.23 7.53
CA ILE A 197 -0.15 5.41 6.84
C ILE A 197 0.43 6.48 7.79
N ARG A 198 0.08 6.43 9.06
CA ARG A 198 0.58 7.35 10.10
C ARG A 198 1.89 6.92 10.75
N TYR A 199 2.38 5.69 10.47
CA TYR A 199 3.53 5.10 11.14
C TYR A 199 4.76 5.07 10.25
N ASN A 200 5.91 5.33 10.86
CA ASN A 200 7.20 5.22 10.20
C ASN A 200 7.61 3.75 10.00
N ASP A 201 8.46 3.50 9.00
CA ASP A 201 8.94 2.15 8.71
C ASP A 201 9.71 1.53 9.89
N GLN A 202 10.42 2.35 10.70
CA GLN A 202 11.12 1.86 11.89
C GLN A 202 10.15 1.22 12.90
N ASP A 203 8.97 1.82 13.10
CA ASP A 203 7.94 1.28 14.00
C ASP A 203 7.39 -0.05 13.49
N ILE A 204 7.14 -0.13 12.18
CA ILE A 204 6.63 -1.33 11.50
C ILE A 204 7.67 -2.46 11.56
N VAL A 205 8.94 -2.16 11.25
CA VAL A 205 10.05 -3.13 11.33
C VAL A 205 10.25 -3.63 12.76
N LYS A 206 10.06 -2.77 13.75
CA LYS A 206 10.12 -3.17 15.16
C LYS A 206 9.06 -4.22 15.48
N VAL A 207 7.79 -4.01 15.07
CA VAL A 207 6.73 -5.02 15.26
C VAL A 207 7.07 -6.34 14.59
N ILE A 208 7.59 -6.31 13.35
CA ILE A 208 8.03 -7.51 12.63
C ILE A 208 9.07 -8.31 13.44
N ARG A 209 10.09 -7.62 13.96
CA ARG A 209 11.19 -8.26 14.71
C ARG A 209 10.74 -8.79 16.05
N GLU A 210 9.98 -8.01 16.82
CA GLU A 210 9.53 -8.38 18.18
C GLU A 210 8.55 -9.56 18.18
N ASN A 211 7.83 -9.76 17.06
CA ASN A 211 6.83 -10.83 16.93
C ASN A 211 7.27 -11.93 15.95
N GLU A 212 8.53 -11.89 15.47
CA GLU A 212 9.10 -12.88 14.55
C GLU A 212 8.21 -13.15 13.30
N ILE A 213 7.59 -12.08 12.77
CA ILE A 213 6.66 -12.19 11.65
C ILE A 213 7.45 -12.42 10.35
N PRO A 214 7.21 -13.51 9.62
CA PRO A 214 7.90 -13.75 8.36
C PRO A 214 7.40 -12.78 7.27
N ILE A 215 8.35 -12.35 6.44
CA ILE A 215 8.08 -11.56 5.24
C ILE A 215 8.79 -12.20 4.05
N LEU A 216 8.43 -11.85 2.82
CA LEU A 216 9.18 -12.28 1.64
C LEU A 216 10.65 -11.91 1.77
N THR A 217 11.52 -12.87 1.48
CA THR A 217 12.98 -12.69 1.53
C THR A 217 13.60 -12.44 0.16
N THR A 218 12.92 -12.89 -0.89
CA THR A 218 13.38 -12.71 -2.27
C THR A 218 13.18 -11.26 -2.72
N ASP A 219 14.28 -10.60 -3.02
CA ASP A 219 14.26 -9.23 -3.53
C ASP A 219 13.78 -9.20 -5.00
N CYS A 220 12.93 -8.24 -5.30
CA CYS A 220 12.58 -7.94 -6.69
C CYS A 220 13.78 -7.30 -7.41
N LYS A 221 14.15 -7.79 -8.59
CA LYS A 221 15.25 -7.22 -9.40
C LYS A 221 15.04 -5.74 -9.79
N TYR A 222 13.79 -5.27 -9.76
CA TYR A 222 13.42 -3.87 -10.06
C TYR A 222 13.15 -3.03 -8.80
N LYS A 223 13.62 -3.46 -7.62
CA LYS A 223 13.33 -2.78 -6.34
C LYS A 223 13.78 -1.32 -6.31
N ASP A 224 14.86 -1.00 -7.01
CA ASP A 224 15.48 0.32 -7.00
C ASP A 224 14.71 1.37 -7.81
N PHE A 225 13.71 0.96 -8.59
CA PHE A 225 12.76 1.87 -9.22
C PHE A 225 11.66 2.41 -8.28
N ARG A 226 11.70 2.06 -7.00
CA ARG A 226 10.70 2.52 -6.02
C ARG A 226 11.20 3.76 -5.28
N PRO A 227 10.49 4.90 -5.29
CA PRO A 227 10.92 6.11 -4.59
C PRO A 227 11.26 5.88 -3.12
N LYS A 228 10.43 5.13 -2.40
CA LYS A 228 10.68 4.77 -1.00
C LYS A 228 12.03 4.06 -0.80
N ARG A 229 12.43 3.19 -1.72
CA ARG A 229 13.74 2.51 -1.63
C ARG A 229 14.91 3.47 -1.85
N LEU A 230 14.78 4.39 -2.80
CA LEU A 230 15.80 5.40 -3.06
C LEU A 230 16.10 6.27 -1.82
N PHE A 231 15.06 6.60 -1.06
CA PHE A 231 15.19 7.49 0.10
C PHE A 231 15.38 6.76 1.43
N ALA A 232 15.07 5.46 1.52
CA ALA A 232 15.08 4.69 2.76
C ALA A 232 16.43 4.75 3.50
N ASP A 233 17.54 4.59 2.77
CA ASP A 233 18.87 4.65 3.35
C ASP A 233 19.22 6.06 3.90
N CYS A 234 18.71 7.11 3.25
CA CYS A 234 18.84 8.48 3.75
C CYS A 234 18.06 8.64 5.06
N TYR A 235 16.80 8.17 5.10
CA TYR A 235 15.97 8.26 6.30
C TYR A 235 16.62 7.53 7.48
N LEU A 236 17.15 6.33 7.25
CA LEU A 236 17.82 5.54 8.29
C LEU A 236 19.13 6.18 8.76
N ARG A 237 20.01 6.59 7.85
CA ARG A 237 21.31 7.21 8.19
C ARG A 237 21.18 8.50 8.96
N GLN A 238 20.12 9.27 8.68
CA GLN A 238 19.86 10.56 9.33
C GLN A 238 18.93 10.42 10.55
N ASP A 239 18.57 9.19 10.96
CA ASP A 239 17.56 8.90 12.00
C ASP A 239 16.29 9.75 11.84
N LEU A 240 15.80 9.90 10.60
CA LEU A 240 14.64 10.72 10.33
C LEU A 240 13.38 9.98 10.82
N TYR A 241 12.60 10.69 11.60
CA TYR A 241 11.32 10.23 12.09
C TYR A 241 10.26 11.29 11.76
N PHE A 242 9.32 10.92 10.90
CA PHE A 242 8.34 11.84 10.37
C PHE A 242 7.08 11.88 11.25
N ASP A 243 6.44 13.04 11.25
CA ASP A 243 5.17 13.29 11.88
C ASP A 243 4.10 13.41 10.79
N TYR A 244 3.07 12.57 10.85
CA TYR A 244 2.04 12.51 9.81
C TYR A 244 1.31 13.84 9.65
N ASP A 245 0.93 14.49 10.74
CA ASP A 245 0.14 15.72 10.68
C ASP A 245 0.97 16.89 10.09
N LYS A 246 2.27 16.92 10.39
CA LYS A 246 3.20 17.89 9.75
C LYS A 246 3.40 17.61 8.27
N VAL A 247 3.52 16.34 7.87
CA VAL A 247 3.63 15.96 6.45
C VAL A 247 2.34 16.33 5.71
N MET A 248 1.17 16.06 6.30
CA MET A 248 -0.12 16.44 5.73
C MET A 248 -0.25 17.96 5.58
N LYS A 249 0.09 18.71 6.62
CA LYS A 249 0.06 20.17 6.58
C LYS A 249 0.96 20.72 5.47
N PHE A 250 2.19 20.23 5.38
CA PHE A 250 3.11 20.63 4.31
C PHE A 250 2.56 20.28 2.92
N ALA A 251 2.00 19.08 2.74
CA ALA A 251 1.42 18.71 1.46
C ALA A 251 0.22 19.58 1.07
N GLN A 252 -0.63 19.94 2.01
CA GLN A 252 -1.78 20.83 1.79
C GLN A 252 -1.37 22.27 1.47
N GLU A 253 -0.41 22.82 2.21
CA GLU A 253 -0.03 24.25 2.11
C GLU A 253 0.99 24.52 0.99
N ALA A 254 1.94 23.60 0.77
CA ALA A 254 3.06 23.81 -0.15
C ALA A 254 2.93 23.06 -1.48
N LEU A 255 2.23 21.90 -1.51
CA LEU A 255 2.15 21.05 -2.69
C LEU A 255 0.77 21.05 -3.35
N ASN A 256 -0.18 21.83 -2.85
CA ASN A 256 -1.56 21.83 -3.33
C ASN A 256 -2.18 20.43 -3.35
N LEU A 257 -2.02 19.68 -2.23
CA LEU A 257 -2.60 18.36 -2.09
C LEU A 257 -4.11 18.40 -2.37
N GLU A 258 -4.56 17.62 -3.33
CA GLU A 258 -5.96 17.52 -3.71
C GLU A 258 -6.82 17.03 -2.53
N LYS A 259 -8.05 17.52 -2.45
CA LYS A 259 -9.01 17.09 -1.40
C LYS A 259 -9.46 15.64 -1.64
N PRO A 260 -9.90 14.91 -0.60
CA PRO A 260 -10.44 13.56 -0.75
C PRO A 260 -11.53 13.46 -1.83
N SER A 261 -12.36 14.49 -1.97
CA SER A 261 -13.43 14.54 -2.97
C SER A 261 -12.94 14.45 -4.41
N SER A 262 -11.71 14.89 -4.71
CA SER A 262 -11.12 14.75 -6.05
C SER A 262 -10.91 13.29 -6.45
N TYR A 263 -10.81 12.38 -5.48
CA TYR A 263 -10.62 10.94 -5.70
C TYR A 263 -11.91 10.14 -5.53
N THR A 264 -12.70 10.48 -4.53
CA THR A 264 -13.88 9.69 -4.15
C THR A 264 -15.02 9.76 -5.17
N VAL A 265 -15.01 10.74 -6.05
CA VAL A 265 -15.98 10.88 -7.15
C VAL A 265 -15.63 10.06 -8.40
N LEU A 266 -14.41 9.52 -8.47
CA LEU A 266 -13.96 8.72 -9.61
C LEU A 266 -14.69 7.38 -9.64
N ASP A 267 -14.93 6.88 -10.84
CA ASP A 267 -15.42 5.51 -11.04
C ASP A 267 -14.42 4.50 -10.52
N LYS A 268 -14.89 3.38 -9.97
CA LYS A 268 -14.02 2.33 -9.41
C LYS A 268 -13.01 1.80 -10.43
N LYS A 269 -13.43 1.67 -11.69
CA LYS A 269 -12.58 1.17 -12.75
C LYS A 269 -11.45 2.17 -13.03
N ASP A 270 -11.78 3.45 -13.10
CA ASP A 270 -10.80 4.51 -13.30
C ASP A 270 -9.88 4.64 -12.08
N PHE A 271 -10.45 4.57 -10.87
CA PHE A 271 -9.65 4.70 -9.65
C PHE A 271 -8.72 3.48 -9.44
N ILE A 272 -9.25 2.26 -9.46
CA ILE A 272 -8.46 1.05 -9.18
C ILE A 272 -7.43 0.80 -10.29
N SER A 273 -7.78 1.00 -11.55
CA SER A 273 -6.87 0.73 -12.67
C SER A 273 -5.83 1.82 -12.90
N SER A 274 -6.12 3.08 -12.61
CA SER A 274 -5.24 4.20 -12.95
C SER A 274 -4.67 4.95 -11.75
N ILE A 275 -5.36 5.01 -10.62
CA ILE A 275 -4.97 5.81 -9.44
C ILE A 275 -4.42 4.95 -8.32
N LEU A 276 -5.14 3.90 -7.90
CA LEU A 276 -4.73 3.02 -6.81
C LEU A 276 -3.45 2.26 -7.11
#